data_344d858d753d369875a7081ffbba8a0d
#
_entry.id   344d858d753d369875a7081ffbba8a0d
#
_cell.length_a   1.000
_cell.length_b   1.000
_cell.length_c   1.000
_cell.angle_alpha   90.00
_cell.angle_beta   90.00
_cell.angle_gamma   90.00
#
_symmetry.space_group_name_H-M   'P 1'
#
loop_
_entity.id
_entity.type
_entity.pdbx_description
1 polymer ?
#
loop_
_entity_poly.entity_id
_entity_poly.type
_entity_poly.pdbx_seq_one_letter_code
_entity_poly.pdbx_strand_id
1 'polypeptide(L)'
;MSIVIDDKKITNINILNKNVQKIVDELTGKIIFEKTKPVSNEYFYIENTYNGSNTISLKTTIGSENITGSHATQLQYSKDKETWTTITLSGTNKIPMNSGERVYFRNDSGSFNWYNSSNQEDSFYTQINCSNNHKVGGNINSLLDYNNHNVAITPYCFYQLFYNNKYLTDANELIFSKTSLADYCYESMFNGCIKLTTAPALPATTLAPYCYQYMFNGCTALTSAPELPATTLSSSCYSGMFGGCTSLTTAPELPATNLELYCYYGMFGGCTSLTSAPELPATTLAPNCYRLMFRNCTSLTTAPSLPATTIAENCYGEMFWNCSKLTVVPTLPATTLERYCYHRMFRECTSLTTAPSLPATTLAEYCYGEMFYGCTSLTTSPVLPATILVQECYQNMFNGCTSLNNVTSYANDISSGKEYTFMWLNNVAATGTFHNLGSATYPINASGIPSGWTEVKN
;
A
#
# COMPACT_ATOMS: atom_id res chain seq x y z
N MET A 1 -23.63 36.04 12.04
CA MET A 1 -22.93 35.04 12.85
C MET A 1 -22.16 35.76 13.93
N SER A 2 -22.41 35.52 15.18
CA SER A 2 -21.57 36.01 16.27
C SER A 2 -20.70 34.84 16.71
N ILE A 3 -19.39 34.91 16.41
CA ILE A 3 -18.41 34.00 16.99
C ILE A 3 -17.97 34.66 18.29
N VAL A 4 -18.37 34.11 19.42
CA VAL A 4 -17.86 34.52 20.73
C VAL A 4 -16.75 33.52 21.04
N ILE A 5 -15.51 33.98 20.93
CA ILE A 5 -14.34 33.23 21.38
C ILE A 5 -14.12 33.68 22.83
N ASP A 6 -14.46 32.84 23.78
CA ASP A 6 -14.02 32.99 25.15
C ASP A 6 -12.71 32.25 25.31
N ASP A 7 -11.73 32.80 25.99
CA ASP A 7 -10.33 32.36 26.05
C ASP A 7 -10.11 30.88 26.41
N LYS A 8 -11.15 30.12 26.63
CA LYS A 8 -11.08 28.68 27.05
C LYS A 8 -12.13 27.75 26.49
N LYS A 9 -13.15 28.21 25.74
CA LYS A 9 -14.18 27.28 25.21
C LYS A 9 -15.00 27.91 24.08
N ILE A 10 -15.04 27.26 22.92
CA ILE A 10 -16.04 27.57 21.88
C ILE A 10 -17.29 26.78 22.23
N THR A 11 -18.32 27.48 22.71
CA THR A 11 -19.53 26.82 23.21
C THR A 11 -20.66 26.75 22.19
N ASN A 12 -20.75 27.69 21.22
CA ASN A 12 -21.72 27.64 20.14
C ASN A 12 -21.26 28.40 18.91
N ILE A 13 -21.27 27.74 17.74
CA ILE A 13 -21.05 28.36 16.43
C ILE A 13 -22.37 28.31 15.67
N ASN A 14 -23.00 29.45 15.44
CA ASN A 14 -24.23 29.55 14.64
C ASN A 14 -23.84 30.12 13.26
N ILE A 15 -23.83 29.27 12.25
CA ILE A 15 -23.38 29.61 10.89
C ILE A 15 -24.59 30.04 10.06
N LEU A 16 -24.77 31.33 9.90
CA LEU A 16 -25.82 31.90 9.04
C LEU A 16 -25.44 32.02 7.57
N ASN A 17 -24.18 31.81 7.21
CA ASN A 17 -23.71 31.95 5.84
C ASN A 17 -23.11 30.66 5.29
N LYS A 18 -23.56 30.24 4.10
CA LYS A 18 -23.35 28.92 3.49
C LYS A 18 -21.91 28.61 3.02
N ASN A 19 -20.97 29.55 3.17
CA ASN A 19 -19.64 29.46 2.52
C ASN A 19 -18.46 29.18 3.46
N VAL A 20 -18.66 28.94 4.76
CA VAL A 20 -17.55 28.54 5.65
C VAL A 20 -17.32 27.03 5.50
N GLN A 21 -16.17 26.67 4.94
CA GLN A 21 -15.80 25.26 4.74
C GLN A 21 -14.97 24.68 5.89
N LYS A 22 -14.15 25.52 6.55
CA LYS A 22 -13.24 25.08 7.62
C LYS A 22 -12.94 26.24 8.57
N ILE A 23 -12.89 25.97 9.86
CA ILE A 23 -12.36 26.89 10.89
C ILE A 23 -11.20 26.17 11.56
N VAL A 24 -10.05 26.81 11.60
CA VAL A 24 -8.83 26.29 12.21
C VAL A 24 -8.45 27.24 13.36
N ASP A 25 -8.04 26.69 14.48
CA ASP A 25 -7.41 27.45 15.55
C ASP A 25 -6.02 27.91 15.06
N GLU A 26 -5.84 29.22 14.93
CA GLU A 26 -4.59 29.81 14.38
C GLU A 26 -3.38 29.57 15.29
N LEU A 27 -3.57 29.31 16.58
CA LEU A 27 -2.49 29.10 17.55
C LEU A 27 -2.04 27.65 17.61
N THR A 28 -2.96 26.71 17.45
CA THR A 28 -2.67 25.26 17.59
C THR A 28 -2.70 24.49 16.27
N GLY A 29 -3.17 25.12 15.18
CA GLY A 29 -3.41 24.44 13.90
C GLY A 29 -4.55 23.41 13.94
N LYS A 30 -5.24 23.30 15.09
CA LYS A 30 -6.31 22.31 15.29
C LYS A 30 -7.58 22.71 14.53
N ILE A 31 -8.15 21.77 13.79
CA ILE A 31 -9.45 21.95 13.14
C ILE A 31 -10.53 22.04 14.22
N ILE A 32 -11.20 23.19 14.35
CA ILE A 32 -12.33 23.42 15.26
C ILE A 32 -13.64 23.03 14.59
N PHE A 33 -13.75 23.31 13.30
CA PHE A 33 -14.91 23.01 12.50
C PHE A 33 -14.47 22.75 11.05
N GLU A 34 -14.87 21.64 10.53
CA GLU A 34 -14.84 21.36 9.11
C GLU A 34 -16.29 21.06 8.70
N LYS A 35 -16.76 21.74 7.65
CA LYS A 35 -18.05 21.41 7.08
C LYS A 35 -17.93 20.00 6.51
N THR A 36 -18.33 18.99 7.30
CA THR A 36 -18.61 17.70 6.72
C THR A 36 -19.60 17.93 5.60
N LYS A 37 -19.21 17.62 4.36
CA LYS A 37 -20.15 17.58 3.23
C LYS A 37 -21.35 16.80 3.78
N PRO A 38 -22.58 17.32 3.78
CA PRO A 38 -23.72 16.52 4.24
C PRO A 38 -23.65 15.23 3.45
N VAL A 39 -23.89 14.09 4.09
CA VAL A 39 -24.13 12.81 3.40
C VAL A 39 -25.31 13.12 2.49
N SER A 40 -25.02 13.52 1.26
CA SER A 40 -26.04 13.95 0.33
C SER A 40 -26.84 12.71 -0.06
N ASN A 41 -28.16 12.82 -0.08
CA ASN A 41 -29.04 11.83 -0.73
C ASN A 41 -28.82 11.82 -2.26
N GLU A 42 -27.62 12.20 -2.72
CA GLU A 42 -27.28 12.21 -4.14
C GLU A 42 -27.02 10.79 -4.60
N TYR A 43 -27.62 10.44 -5.72
CA TYR A 43 -27.33 9.19 -6.40
C TYR A 43 -25.89 9.18 -6.88
N PHE A 44 -25.26 8.00 -6.93
CA PHE A 44 -24.03 7.79 -7.67
C PHE A 44 -24.23 8.25 -9.11
N TYR A 45 -23.26 8.95 -9.68
CA TYR A 45 -23.31 9.43 -11.05
C TYR A 45 -21.99 9.31 -11.79
N ILE A 46 -22.08 9.30 -13.10
CA ILE A 46 -20.97 9.42 -14.05
C ILE A 46 -21.20 10.69 -14.87
N GLU A 47 -20.19 11.56 -14.97
CA GLU A 47 -20.22 12.80 -15.75
C GLU A 47 -19.23 12.72 -16.90
N ASN A 48 -19.71 13.00 -18.12
CA ASN A 48 -18.86 13.11 -19.30
C ASN A 48 -18.08 14.41 -19.27
N THR A 49 -16.76 14.34 -19.05
CA THR A 49 -15.85 15.50 -19.09
C THR A 49 -15.16 15.69 -20.44
N TYR A 50 -15.43 14.80 -21.40
CA TYR A 50 -14.92 14.89 -22.75
C TYR A 50 -15.77 15.84 -23.61
N ASN A 51 -15.11 16.67 -24.43
CA ASN A 51 -15.79 17.58 -25.36
C ASN A 51 -16.29 16.82 -26.59
N GLY A 52 -17.36 16.04 -26.43
CA GLY A 52 -17.95 15.17 -27.43
C GLY A 52 -18.80 14.07 -26.81
N SER A 53 -19.26 13.16 -27.64
CA SER A 53 -20.03 12.00 -27.18
C SER A 53 -19.16 11.02 -26.40
N ASN A 54 -19.75 10.41 -25.40
CA ASN A 54 -19.16 9.34 -24.59
C ASN A 54 -20.16 8.18 -24.46
N THR A 55 -19.69 7.02 -24.02
CA THR A 55 -20.56 5.87 -23.80
C THR A 55 -20.14 5.19 -22.52
N ILE A 56 -21.06 5.07 -21.56
CA ILE A 56 -20.90 4.22 -20.38
C ILE A 56 -21.08 2.78 -20.82
N SER A 57 -20.18 1.90 -20.43
CA SER A 57 -20.25 0.47 -20.61
C SER A 57 -20.32 -0.21 -19.25
N LEU A 58 -21.43 -0.87 -18.97
CA LEU A 58 -21.61 -1.73 -17.79
C LEU A 58 -21.38 -3.17 -18.25
N LYS A 59 -20.22 -3.72 -17.97
CA LYS A 59 -19.87 -5.11 -18.31
C LYS A 59 -20.11 -6.00 -17.10
N THR A 60 -21.13 -6.84 -17.18
CA THR A 60 -21.45 -7.81 -16.14
C THR A 60 -20.84 -9.16 -16.48
N THR A 61 -20.08 -9.72 -15.54
CA THR A 61 -19.57 -11.08 -15.58
C THR A 61 -20.47 -11.95 -14.73
N ILE A 62 -20.97 -13.02 -15.31
CA ILE A 62 -21.80 -14.04 -14.66
C ILE A 62 -21.02 -15.35 -14.79
N GLY A 63 -20.61 -15.94 -13.68
CA GLY A 63 -19.83 -17.17 -13.67
C GLY A 63 -20.67 -18.40 -13.97
N SER A 64 -21.64 -18.72 -13.14
CA SER A 64 -22.55 -19.86 -13.34
C SER A 64 -24.01 -19.43 -13.26
N GLU A 65 -24.92 -20.26 -13.82
CA GLU A 65 -26.36 -20.01 -13.71
C GLU A 65 -26.91 -20.23 -12.29
N ASN A 66 -26.13 -20.84 -11.39
CA ASN A 66 -26.54 -21.22 -10.03
C ASN A 66 -25.89 -20.34 -8.96
N ILE A 67 -25.80 -19.03 -9.19
CA ILE A 67 -25.25 -18.10 -8.19
C ILE A 67 -26.18 -18.07 -6.97
N THR A 68 -25.64 -18.48 -5.81
CA THR A 68 -26.37 -18.53 -4.55
C THR A 68 -26.27 -17.25 -3.73
N GLY A 69 -25.36 -16.32 -4.11
CA GLY A 69 -25.15 -15.05 -3.43
C GLY A 69 -26.20 -13.99 -3.79
N SER A 70 -26.48 -13.08 -2.86
CA SER A 70 -27.34 -11.93 -3.13
C SER A 70 -26.60 -10.91 -4.00
N HIS A 71 -27.15 -10.58 -5.17
CA HIS A 71 -26.61 -9.64 -6.14
C HIS A 71 -27.73 -8.89 -6.88
N ALA A 72 -27.40 -7.74 -7.44
CA ALA A 72 -28.34 -6.98 -8.26
C ALA A 72 -28.47 -7.57 -9.66
N THR A 73 -29.65 -7.99 -10.06
CA THR A 73 -29.94 -8.42 -11.42
C THR A 73 -30.38 -7.26 -12.32
N GLN A 74 -30.75 -6.14 -11.73
CA GLN A 74 -31.22 -4.93 -12.40
C GLN A 74 -30.57 -3.69 -11.80
N LEU A 75 -30.43 -2.64 -12.61
CA LEU A 75 -29.97 -1.32 -12.22
C LEU A 75 -30.85 -0.29 -12.89
N GLN A 76 -31.14 0.80 -12.21
CA GLN A 76 -31.85 1.93 -12.80
C GLN A 76 -30.88 3.08 -13.09
N TYR A 77 -31.06 3.74 -14.23
CA TYR A 77 -30.34 4.98 -14.54
C TYR A 77 -31.28 6.09 -14.98
N SER A 78 -30.84 7.33 -14.81
CA SER A 78 -31.56 8.54 -15.18
C SER A 78 -30.59 9.64 -15.63
N LYS A 79 -31.05 10.52 -16.53
CA LYS A 79 -30.31 11.72 -16.95
C LYS A 79 -30.85 13.01 -16.31
N ASP A 80 -32.02 12.96 -15.71
CA ASP A 80 -32.77 14.08 -15.11
C ASP A 80 -33.12 13.89 -13.61
N LYS A 81 -32.90 12.70 -13.05
CA LYS A 81 -33.31 12.24 -11.72
C LYS A 81 -34.82 12.06 -11.53
N GLU A 82 -35.60 12.26 -12.57
CA GLU A 82 -37.07 12.16 -12.56
C GLU A 82 -37.53 10.90 -13.32
N THR A 83 -37.01 10.71 -14.50
CA THR A 83 -37.32 9.56 -15.36
C THR A 83 -36.26 8.48 -15.22
N TRP A 84 -36.65 7.29 -14.77
CA TRP A 84 -35.73 6.17 -14.50
C TRP A 84 -35.96 5.03 -15.49
N THR A 85 -34.90 4.61 -16.13
CA THR A 85 -34.86 3.46 -17.04
C THR A 85 -34.21 2.27 -16.32
N THR A 86 -34.91 1.13 -16.29
CA THR A 86 -34.39 -0.11 -15.73
C THR A 86 -33.61 -0.88 -16.80
N ILE A 87 -32.43 -1.36 -16.46
CA ILE A 87 -31.60 -2.25 -17.27
C ILE A 87 -31.35 -3.56 -16.52
N THR A 88 -31.36 -4.67 -17.27
CA THR A 88 -30.92 -5.97 -16.73
C THR A 88 -29.41 -6.06 -16.81
N LEU A 89 -28.77 -6.38 -15.71
CA LEU A 89 -27.32 -6.57 -15.63
C LEU A 89 -26.94 -7.94 -16.20
N SER A 90 -26.73 -8.00 -17.51
CA SER A 90 -26.26 -9.19 -18.21
C SER A 90 -25.39 -8.78 -19.39
N GLY A 91 -24.25 -9.45 -19.58
CA GLY A 91 -23.32 -9.13 -20.68
C GLY A 91 -22.82 -7.68 -20.63
N THR A 92 -23.05 -6.90 -21.69
CA THR A 92 -22.59 -5.50 -21.77
C THR A 92 -23.74 -4.57 -22.11
N ASN A 93 -24.10 -3.69 -21.17
CA ASN A 93 -25.05 -2.61 -21.38
C ASN A 93 -24.31 -1.32 -21.77
N LYS A 94 -24.84 -0.54 -22.71
CA LYS A 94 -24.27 0.71 -23.19
C LYS A 94 -25.25 1.87 -23.02
N ILE A 95 -24.78 2.97 -22.40
CA ILE A 95 -25.59 4.19 -22.20
C ILE A 95 -24.81 5.36 -22.81
N PRO A 96 -25.38 6.00 -23.89
CA PRO A 96 -24.72 7.15 -24.49
C PRO A 96 -24.86 8.41 -23.65
N MET A 97 -23.81 9.25 -23.65
CA MET A 97 -23.77 10.56 -23.00
C MET A 97 -23.33 11.64 -23.97
N ASN A 98 -23.89 12.82 -23.83
CA ASN A 98 -23.41 14.05 -24.47
C ASN A 98 -22.31 14.70 -23.65
N SER A 99 -21.60 15.69 -24.19
CA SER A 99 -20.63 16.50 -23.47
C SER A 99 -21.25 17.18 -22.24
N GLY A 100 -20.61 17.07 -21.09
CA GLY A 100 -21.08 17.65 -19.83
C GLY A 100 -22.29 16.96 -19.20
N GLU A 101 -22.81 15.90 -19.81
CA GLU A 101 -24.00 15.19 -19.29
C GLU A 101 -23.62 14.33 -18.07
N ARG A 102 -24.55 14.27 -17.08
CA ARG A 102 -24.51 13.33 -15.97
C ARG A 102 -25.52 12.22 -16.17
N VAL A 103 -25.12 10.99 -15.86
CA VAL A 103 -26.01 9.83 -15.75
C VAL A 103 -25.97 9.34 -14.31
N TYR A 104 -27.12 9.30 -13.68
CA TYR A 104 -27.32 8.88 -12.30
C TYR A 104 -27.73 7.42 -12.23
N PHE A 105 -27.34 6.73 -11.18
CA PHE A 105 -27.63 5.32 -10.99
C PHE A 105 -28.21 5.04 -9.61
N ARG A 106 -29.14 4.10 -9.54
CA ARG A 106 -29.73 3.63 -8.29
C ARG A 106 -30.14 2.17 -8.33
N ASN A 107 -30.22 1.57 -7.17
CA ASN A 107 -30.71 0.21 -6.96
C ASN A 107 -31.41 0.12 -5.59
N ASP A 108 -32.19 -0.91 -5.32
CA ASP A 108 -32.89 -1.18 -4.06
C ASP A 108 -32.80 -2.65 -3.61
N SER A 109 -31.88 -3.41 -4.19
CA SER A 109 -31.71 -4.85 -3.86
C SER A 109 -30.92 -5.12 -2.59
N GLY A 110 -30.29 -4.11 -1.98
CA GLY A 110 -29.42 -4.25 -0.80
C GLY A 110 -28.02 -4.80 -1.10
N SER A 111 -27.74 -5.23 -2.33
CA SER A 111 -26.44 -5.70 -2.79
C SER A 111 -26.21 -5.32 -4.26
N PHE A 112 -24.93 -5.24 -4.68
CA PHE A 112 -24.60 -4.89 -6.07
C PHE A 112 -23.80 -5.99 -6.76
N ASN A 113 -22.61 -6.31 -6.25
CA ASN A 113 -21.77 -7.40 -6.75
C ASN A 113 -21.67 -8.53 -5.73
N TRP A 114 -21.37 -9.72 -6.22
CA TRP A 114 -20.98 -10.86 -5.42
C TRP A 114 -19.87 -11.63 -6.14
N TYR A 115 -18.84 -12.02 -5.41
CA TYR A 115 -17.69 -12.75 -5.95
C TYR A 115 -17.35 -13.92 -5.05
N ASN A 116 -17.15 -15.10 -5.65
CA ASN A 116 -16.72 -16.29 -4.94
C ASN A 116 -15.21 -16.51 -5.17
N SER A 117 -14.38 -16.24 -4.15
CA SER A 117 -12.93 -16.45 -4.24
C SER A 117 -12.53 -17.92 -4.33
N SER A 118 -13.38 -18.84 -3.83
CA SER A 118 -13.14 -20.28 -3.86
C SER A 118 -13.53 -20.92 -5.19
N ASN A 119 -14.50 -20.34 -5.90
CA ASN A 119 -14.94 -20.79 -7.21
C ASN A 119 -15.36 -19.58 -8.05
N GLN A 120 -14.45 -19.07 -8.89
CA GLN A 120 -14.68 -17.88 -9.73
C GLN A 120 -15.85 -18.07 -10.70
N GLU A 121 -16.18 -19.32 -11.05
CA GLU A 121 -17.33 -19.66 -11.89
C GLU A 121 -18.67 -19.31 -11.25
N ASP A 122 -18.72 -19.13 -9.93
CA ASP A 122 -19.94 -18.76 -9.20
C ASP A 122 -20.02 -17.27 -8.86
N SER A 123 -19.30 -16.41 -9.59
CA SER A 123 -19.22 -14.98 -9.29
C SER A 123 -20.16 -14.14 -10.17
N PHE A 124 -20.65 -13.05 -9.61
CA PHE A 124 -21.41 -12.01 -10.31
C PHE A 124 -20.87 -10.63 -9.98
N TYR A 125 -20.29 -9.94 -10.93
CA TYR A 125 -19.82 -8.58 -10.71
C TYR A 125 -19.93 -7.73 -11.98
N THR A 126 -20.19 -6.44 -11.77
CA THR A 126 -20.34 -5.46 -12.85
C THR A 126 -19.20 -4.46 -12.79
N GLN A 127 -18.49 -4.29 -13.90
CA GLN A 127 -17.48 -3.28 -14.13
C GLN A 127 -18.04 -2.11 -14.92
N ILE A 128 -17.68 -0.90 -14.53
CA ILE A 128 -18.10 0.34 -15.17
C ILE A 128 -16.91 0.98 -15.89
N ASN A 129 -17.05 1.18 -17.19
CA ASN A 129 -16.08 1.87 -18.03
C ASN A 129 -16.76 2.92 -18.90
N CYS A 130 -15.99 3.88 -19.42
CA CYS A 130 -16.44 4.81 -20.43
C CYS A 130 -15.47 4.84 -21.63
N SER A 131 -15.98 5.22 -22.80
CA SER A 131 -15.17 5.30 -24.02
C SER A 131 -14.24 6.51 -24.07
N ASN A 132 -14.48 7.53 -23.23
CA ASN A 132 -13.71 8.77 -23.15
C ASN A 132 -13.61 9.31 -21.70
N ASN A 133 -12.88 10.40 -21.51
CA ASN A 133 -12.66 11.02 -20.20
C ASN A 133 -13.98 11.32 -19.49
N HIS A 134 -14.02 10.99 -18.21
CA HIS A 134 -15.18 11.15 -17.33
C HIS A 134 -14.74 11.26 -15.87
N LYS A 135 -15.65 11.69 -15.03
CA LYS A 135 -15.51 11.65 -13.58
C LYS A 135 -16.69 10.91 -12.96
N VAL A 136 -16.52 10.51 -11.70
CA VAL A 136 -17.56 9.87 -10.90
C VAL A 136 -17.79 10.65 -9.62
N GLY A 137 -19.04 10.61 -9.11
CA GLY A 137 -19.39 11.30 -7.87
C GLY A 137 -20.73 10.82 -7.30
N GLY A 138 -21.21 11.51 -6.28
CA GLY A 138 -22.42 11.13 -5.54
C GLY A 138 -22.21 9.97 -4.58
N ASN A 139 -23.27 9.51 -3.94
CA ASN A 139 -23.20 8.46 -2.92
C ASN A 139 -23.20 7.07 -3.57
N ILE A 140 -22.10 6.32 -3.40
CA ILE A 140 -21.96 4.98 -3.99
C ILE A 140 -22.98 3.99 -3.45
N ASN A 141 -23.47 4.18 -2.22
CA ASN A 141 -24.44 3.28 -1.61
C ASN A 141 -25.81 3.35 -2.29
N SER A 142 -26.06 4.32 -3.19
CA SER A 142 -27.25 4.31 -4.03
C SER A 142 -27.27 3.13 -5.00
N LEU A 143 -26.11 2.49 -5.27
CA LEU A 143 -26.02 1.25 -6.03
C LEU A 143 -26.43 0.01 -5.22
N LEU A 144 -26.49 0.13 -3.88
CA LEU A 144 -26.97 -0.92 -2.97
C LEU A 144 -28.46 -0.73 -2.65
N ASP A 145 -28.78 0.43 -2.07
CA ASP A 145 -30.15 0.81 -1.70
C ASP A 145 -30.27 2.33 -1.69
N TYR A 146 -30.97 2.90 -2.68
CA TYR A 146 -31.16 4.35 -2.80
C TYR A 146 -32.17 4.90 -1.77
N ASN A 147 -33.02 4.05 -1.19
CA ASN A 147 -33.97 4.42 -0.13
C ASN A 147 -33.31 4.43 1.24
N ASN A 148 -32.22 3.64 1.42
CA ASN A 148 -31.50 3.50 2.66
C ASN A 148 -29.99 3.49 2.45
N HIS A 149 -29.37 4.65 2.35
CA HIS A 149 -27.90 4.76 2.23
C HIS A 149 -27.15 4.22 3.46
N ASN A 150 -27.87 3.85 4.53
CA ASN A 150 -27.31 3.16 5.70
C ASN A 150 -27.32 1.63 5.59
N VAL A 151 -27.71 1.07 4.44
CA VAL A 151 -27.59 -0.36 4.18
C VAL A 151 -26.18 -0.85 4.47
N ALA A 152 -26.06 -2.04 5.05
CA ALA A 152 -24.76 -2.62 5.36
C ALA A 152 -23.96 -2.90 4.07
N ILE A 153 -22.65 -2.66 4.12
CA ILE A 153 -21.74 -3.10 3.07
C ILE A 153 -21.64 -4.63 3.15
N THR A 154 -21.84 -5.30 2.02
CA THR A 154 -21.67 -6.76 1.89
C THR A 154 -20.28 -7.10 1.34
N PRO A 155 -19.76 -8.30 1.58
CA PRO A 155 -18.51 -8.72 0.95
C PRO A 155 -18.56 -8.58 -0.57
N TYR A 156 -17.44 -8.16 -1.18
CA TYR A 156 -17.26 -7.95 -2.64
C TYR A 156 -18.23 -6.94 -3.30
N CYS A 157 -19.04 -6.18 -2.57
CA CYS A 157 -20.12 -5.37 -3.14
C CYS A 157 -19.69 -4.39 -4.23
N PHE A 158 -18.47 -3.88 -4.17
CA PHE A 158 -17.89 -2.96 -5.19
C PHE A 158 -16.55 -3.48 -5.73
N TYR A 159 -16.34 -4.80 -5.64
CA TYR A 159 -15.17 -5.47 -6.18
C TYR A 159 -14.96 -5.09 -7.65
N GLN A 160 -13.76 -4.58 -7.97
CA GLN A 160 -13.36 -4.20 -9.34
C GLN A 160 -14.30 -3.25 -10.08
N LEU A 161 -15.11 -2.45 -9.42
CA LEU A 161 -16.16 -1.64 -10.05
C LEU A 161 -15.64 -0.77 -11.21
N PHE A 162 -14.47 -0.13 -11.08
CA PHE A 162 -13.81 0.69 -12.10
C PHE A 162 -12.47 0.07 -12.57
N TYR A 163 -12.30 -1.24 -12.43
CA TYR A 163 -11.06 -1.92 -12.79
C TYR A 163 -10.65 -1.65 -14.24
N ASN A 164 -9.37 -1.23 -14.45
CA ASN A 164 -8.84 -0.87 -15.77
C ASN A 164 -9.62 0.23 -16.52
N ASN A 165 -10.32 1.10 -15.80
CA ASN A 165 -11.02 2.23 -16.40
C ASN A 165 -10.02 3.35 -16.80
N LYS A 166 -9.48 3.24 -18.01
CA LYS A 166 -8.37 4.08 -18.53
C LYS A 166 -8.74 5.55 -18.75
N TYR A 167 -10.04 5.88 -18.69
CA TYR A 167 -10.55 7.22 -18.97
C TYR A 167 -11.20 7.88 -17.76
N LEU A 168 -11.21 7.23 -16.59
CA LEU A 168 -11.62 7.83 -15.34
C LEU A 168 -10.53 8.82 -14.87
N THR A 169 -10.90 10.10 -14.75
CA THR A 169 -9.93 11.17 -14.43
C THR A 169 -10.06 11.70 -13.00
N ASP A 170 -11.26 11.65 -12.42
CA ASP A 170 -11.54 12.22 -11.11
C ASP A 170 -12.64 11.44 -10.38
N ALA A 171 -12.40 11.16 -9.09
CA ALA A 171 -13.35 10.52 -8.18
C ALA A 171 -13.53 11.32 -6.86
N ASN A 172 -13.04 12.56 -6.79
CA ASN A 172 -13.06 13.38 -5.57
C ASN A 172 -14.50 13.63 -5.04
N GLU A 173 -15.51 13.66 -5.92
CA GLU A 173 -16.90 13.84 -5.53
C GLU A 173 -17.62 12.53 -5.17
N LEU A 174 -16.94 11.37 -5.25
CA LEU A 174 -17.50 10.08 -4.85
C LEU A 174 -17.52 9.96 -3.33
N ILE A 175 -18.70 9.63 -2.78
CA ILE A 175 -18.94 9.60 -1.33
C ILE A 175 -19.03 8.14 -0.87
N PHE A 176 -18.09 7.76 0.01
CA PHE A 176 -18.15 6.55 0.81
C PHE A 176 -18.68 6.93 2.19
N SER A 177 -19.92 6.53 2.52
CA SER A 177 -20.56 6.95 3.77
C SER A 177 -20.33 5.99 4.94
N LYS A 178 -19.67 4.85 4.71
CA LYS A 178 -19.50 3.80 5.72
C LYS A 178 -18.16 3.90 6.44
N THR A 179 -18.23 3.76 7.76
CA THR A 179 -17.07 3.70 8.65
C THR A 179 -16.68 2.27 9.03
N SER A 180 -17.56 1.29 8.78
CA SER A 180 -17.30 -0.15 8.93
C SER A 180 -17.44 -0.85 7.60
N LEU A 181 -16.47 -1.67 7.25
CA LEU A 181 -16.36 -2.34 5.96
C LEU A 181 -16.59 -3.86 6.09
N ALA A 182 -16.83 -4.51 4.95
CA ALA A 182 -16.89 -5.96 4.81
C ALA A 182 -15.69 -6.47 3.99
N ASP A 183 -15.48 -7.78 4.00
CA ASP A 183 -14.38 -8.44 3.31
C ASP A 183 -14.41 -8.11 1.80
N TYR A 184 -13.25 -7.76 1.22
CA TYR A 184 -13.07 -7.49 -0.21
C TYR A 184 -13.97 -6.40 -0.80
N CYS A 185 -14.70 -5.61 0.01
CA CYS A 185 -15.79 -4.75 -0.48
C CYS A 185 -15.35 -3.69 -1.52
N TYR A 186 -14.11 -3.21 -1.45
CA TYR A 186 -13.52 -2.25 -2.41
C TYR A 186 -12.21 -2.79 -3.03
N GLU A 187 -11.99 -4.11 -2.97
CA GLU A 187 -10.80 -4.70 -3.56
C GLU A 187 -10.69 -4.33 -5.04
N SER A 188 -9.51 -3.85 -5.44
CA SER A 188 -9.17 -3.48 -6.83
C SER A 188 -10.13 -2.48 -7.49
N MET A 189 -10.91 -1.71 -6.71
CA MET A 189 -11.99 -0.87 -7.25
C MET A 189 -11.53 0.10 -8.33
N PHE A 190 -10.38 0.74 -8.17
CA PHE A 190 -9.78 1.68 -9.14
C PHE A 190 -8.48 1.14 -9.74
N ASN A 191 -8.16 -0.14 -9.55
CA ASN A 191 -6.92 -0.72 -10.06
C ASN A 191 -6.81 -0.51 -11.58
N GLY A 192 -5.65 0.04 -12.03
CA GLY A 192 -5.39 0.32 -13.43
C GLY A 192 -6.11 1.56 -14.01
N CYS A 193 -6.70 2.42 -13.17
CA CYS A 193 -7.25 3.72 -13.59
C CYS A 193 -6.12 4.72 -13.84
N ILE A 194 -5.40 4.54 -14.95
CA ILE A 194 -4.14 5.25 -15.25
C ILE A 194 -4.26 6.77 -15.40
N LYS A 195 -5.46 7.31 -15.60
CA LYS A 195 -5.72 8.75 -15.70
C LYS A 195 -6.34 9.35 -14.43
N LEU A 196 -6.60 8.55 -13.39
CA LEU A 196 -7.18 9.04 -12.14
C LEU A 196 -6.16 9.93 -11.41
N THR A 197 -6.49 11.23 -11.30
CA THR A 197 -5.64 12.23 -10.65
C THR A 197 -6.00 12.49 -9.20
N THR A 198 -7.28 12.28 -8.83
CA THR A 198 -7.83 12.57 -7.51
C THR A 198 -8.67 11.40 -6.99
N ALA A 199 -8.33 10.93 -5.80
CA ALA A 199 -9.04 9.85 -5.12
C ALA A 199 -10.22 10.39 -4.28
N PRO A 200 -11.25 9.56 -4.00
CA PRO A 200 -12.29 9.88 -3.02
C PRO A 200 -11.75 9.83 -1.59
N ALA A 201 -12.43 10.51 -0.66
CA ALA A 201 -12.16 10.35 0.78
C ALA A 201 -12.56 8.95 1.27
N LEU A 202 -11.75 8.36 2.15
CA LEU A 202 -11.95 7.02 2.71
C LEU A 202 -12.17 7.11 4.24
N PRO A 203 -13.42 7.25 4.71
CA PRO A 203 -13.71 7.54 6.11
C PRO A 203 -13.72 6.32 7.04
N ALA A 204 -13.46 5.12 6.53
CA ALA A 204 -13.59 3.90 7.31
C ALA A 204 -12.53 3.80 8.42
N THR A 205 -12.99 3.53 9.63
CA THR A 205 -12.16 3.30 10.83
C THR A 205 -12.19 1.85 11.29
N THR A 206 -13.18 1.06 10.85
CA THR A 206 -13.28 -0.39 11.10
C THR A 206 -13.12 -1.10 9.76
N LEU A 207 -11.97 -1.77 9.60
CA LEU A 207 -11.60 -2.46 8.39
C LEU A 207 -11.92 -3.95 8.48
N ALA A 208 -12.13 -4.57 7.33
CA ALA A 208 -12.28 -6.01 7.17
C ALA A 208 -11.14 -6.56 6.29
N PRO A 209 -10.91 -7.88 6.29
CA PRO A 209 -9.90 -8.50 5.44
C PRO A 209 -10.04 -8.10 3.97
N TYR A 210 -8.91 -7.74 3.34
CA TYR A 210 -8.79 -7.38 1.93
C TYR A 210 -9.66 -6.20 1.45
N CYS A 211 -10.29 -5.42 2.37
CA CYS A 211 -11.31 -4.42 2.01
C CYS A 211 -10.83 -3.33 1.04
N TYR A 212 -9.56 -2.92 1.10
CA TYR A 212 -8.93 -1.93 0.21
C TYR A 212 -7.72 -2.51 -0.56
N GLN A 213 -7.58 -3.86 -0.60
CA GLN A 213 -6.48 -4.49 -1.30
C GLN A 213 -6.46 -4.02 -2.77
N TYR A 214 -5.28 -3.57 -3.26
CA TYR A 214 -5.05 -3.07 -4.61
C TYR A 214 -5.99 -1.95 -5.08
N MET A 215 -6.66 -1.22 -4.18
CA MET A 215 -7.73 -0.27 -4.57
C MET A 215 -7.28 0.75 -5.61
N PHE A 216 -6.09 1.32 -5.50
CA PHE A 216 -5.52 2.29 -6.45
C PHE A 216 -4.27 1.77 -7.15
N ASN A 217 -4.03 0.45 -7.15
CA ASN A 217 -2.85 -0.13 -7.78
C ASN A 217 -2.79 0.26 -9.27
N GLY A 218 -1.63 0.75 -9.74
CA GLY A 218 -1.47 1.18 -11.12
C GLY A 218 -2.19 2.48 -11.52
N CYS A 219 -2.69 3.28 -10.56
CA CYS A 219 -3.20 4.63 -10.83
C CYS A 219 -2.03 5.60 -11.05
N THR A 220 -1.40 5.50 -12.23
CA THR A 220 -0.13 6.17 -12.52
C THR A 220 -0.20 7.71 -12.52
N ALA A 221 -1.38 8.30 -12.69
CA ALA A 221 -1.59 9.76 -12.64
C ALA A 221 -1.96 10.28 -11.23
N LEU A 222 -2.18 9.40 -10.24
CA LEU A 222 -2.56 9.81 -8.88
C LEU A 222 -1.39 10.51 -8.18
N THR A 223 -1.58 11.79 -7.79
CA THR A 223 -0.53 12.64 -7.21
C THR A 223 -0.54 12.69 -5.68
N SER A 224 -1.69 12.44 -5.07
CA SER A 224 -1.90 12.42 -3.61
C SER A 224 -2.79 11.27 -3.18
N ALA A 225 -2.46 10.63 -2.08
CA ALA A 225 -3.28 9.60 -1.46
C ALA A 225 -4.38 10.22 -0.58
N PRO A 226 -5.55 9.56 -0.41
CA PRO A 226 -6.55 9.94 0.60
C PRO A 226 -6.03 9.62 2.01
N GLU A 227 -6.61 10.27 3.02
CA GLU A 227 -6.36 9.94 4.43
C GLU A 227 -6.85 8.52 4.76
N LEU A 228 -6.11 7.83 5.65
CA LEU A 228 -6.39 6.47 6.12
C LEU A 228 -6.52 6.47 7.65
N PRO A 229 -7.72 6.77 8.20
CA PRO A 229 -7.89 7.06 9.63
C PRO A 229 -7.91 5.83 10.54
N ALA A 230 -7.90 4.60 9.99
CA ALA A 230 -8.01 3.39 10.78
C ALA A 230 -6.75 3.14 11.63
N THR A 231 -6.95 2.94 12.94
CA THR A 231 -5.90 2.60 13.90
C THR A 231 -5.84 1.11 14.21
N THR A 232 -6.87 0.36 13.85
CA THR A 232 -6.95 -1.11 13.94
C THR A 232 -7.09 -1.67 12.53
N LEU A 233 -6.19 -2.56 12.17
CA LEU A 233 -6.12 -3.14 10.83
C LEU A 233 -6.69 -4.56 10.79
N SER A 234 -6.97 -5.02 9.59
CA SER A 234 -7.31 -6.40 9.27
C SER A 234 -6.31 -6.99 8.28
N SER A 235 -6.31 -8.32 8.14
CA SER A 235 -5.41 -9.02 7.22
C SER A 235 -5.54 -8.47 5.79
N SER A 236 -4.39 -8.13 5.18
CA SER A 236 -4.28 -7.63 3.80
C SER A 236 -5.13 -6.38 3.47
N CYS A 237 -5.65 -5.65 4.48
CA CYS A 237 -6.61 -4.56 4.26
C CYS A 237 -6.08 -3.44 3.35
N TYR A 238 -4.78 -3.12 3.38
CA TYR A 238 -4.11 -2.12 2.54
C TYR A 238 -3.03 -2.71 1.62
N SER A 239 -3.02 -4.05 1.45
CA SER A 239 -2.02 -4.73 0.62
C SER A 239 -2.04 -4.18 -0.82
N GLY A 240 -0.87 -3.72 -1.31
CA GLY A 240 -0.69 -3.19 -2.66
C GLY A 240 -1.54 -1.95 -3.01
N MET A 241 -2.13 -1.26 -2.02
CA MET A 241 -3.16 -0.24 -2.26
C MET A 241 -2.75 0.84 -3.25
N PHE A 242 -1.52 1.34 -3.17
CA PHE A 242 -0.96 2.36 -4.07
C PHE A 242 0.18 1.82 -4.94
N GLY A 243 0.33 0.50 -5.04
CA GLY A 243 1.39 -0.11 -5.85
C GLY A 243 1.37 0.43 -7.28
N GLY A 244 2.53 0.87 -7.80
CA GLY A 244 2.62 1.42 -9.16
C GLY A 244 2.01 2.82 -9.38
N CYS A 245 1.65 3.56 -8.32
CA CYS A 245 1.22 4.96 -8.42
C CYS A 245 2.46 5.85 -8.67
N THR A 246 2.95 5.84 -9.90
CA THR A 246 4.25 6.45 -10.26
C THR A 246 4.31 7.98 -10.10
N SER A 247 3.19 8.68 -10.07
CA SER A 247 3.10 10.13 -9.83
C SER A 247 2.86 10.49 -8.35
N LEU A 248 2.70 9.51 -7.46
CA LEU A 248 2.46 9.77 -6.04
C LEU A 248 3.73 10.33 -5.38
N THR A 249 3.66 11.56 -4.84
CA THR A 249 4.82 12.26 -4.25
C THR A 249 4.86 12.18 -2.73
N THR A 250 3.70 12.02 -2.08
CA THR A 250 3.54 11.96 -0.63
C THR A 250 2.64 10.80 -0.23
N ALA A 251 3.04 10.05 0.79
CA ALA A 251 2.22 9.00 1.39
C ALA A 251 1.23 9.58 2.42
N PRO A 252 0.09 8.92 2.70
CA PRO A 252 -0.79 9.29 3.80
C PRO A 252 -0.18 8.90 5.15
N GLU A 253 -0.67 9.47 6.24
CA GLU A 253 -0.34 9.00 7.59
C GLU A 253 -0.85 7.56 7.81
N LEU A 254 -0.06 6.76 8.56
CA LEU A 254 -0.38 5.37 8.91
C LEU A 254 -0.37 5.21 10.44
N PRO A 255 -1.49 5.54 11.11
CA PRO A 255 -1.53 5.68 12.58
C PRO A 255 -1.57 4.35 13.34
N ALA A 256 -1.70 3.21 12.68
CA ALA A 256 -1.86 1.92 13.34
C ALA A 256 -0.57 1.47 14.06
N THR A 257 -0.72 1.05 15.31
CA THR A 257 0.38 0.56 16.15
C THR A 257 0.42 -0.96 16.30
N ASN A 258 -0.71 -1.64 16.05
CA ASN A 258 -0.82 -3.09 16.01
C ASN A 258 -1.13 -3.51 14.57
N LEU A 259 -0.32 -4.40 14.03
CA LEU A 259 -0.41 -4.81 12.65
C LEU A 259 -0.95 -6.22 12.52
N GLU A 260 -1.57 -6.48 11.38
CA GLU A 260 -2.10 -7.77 10.98
C GLU A 260 -1.33 -8.34 9.77
N LEU A 261 -1.54 -9.63 9.50
CA LEU A 261 -0.90 -10.37 8.40
C LEU A 261 -1.08 -9.63 7.07
N TYR A 262 0.04 -9.36 6.35
CA TYR A 262 0.08 -8.66 5.05
C TYR A 262 -0.59 -7.28 5.01
N CYS A 263 -0.91 -6.62 6.13
CA CYS A 263 -1.75 -5.41 6.14
C CYS A 263 -1.21 -4.26 5.27
N TYR A 264 0.10 -4.05 5.20
CA TYR A 264 0.78 -3.05 4.37
C TYR A 264 1.71 -3.67 3.31
N TYR A 265 1.52 -4.95 2.97
CA TYR A 265 2.34 -5.64 1.96
C TYR A 265 2.36 -4.88 0.64
N GLY A 266 3.55 -4.49 0.16
CA GLY A 266 3.72 -3.81 -1.12
C GLY A 266 2.94 -2.50 -1.30
N MET A 267 2.47 -1.85 -0.22
CA MET A 267 1.52 -0.74 -0.27
C MET A 267 1.93 0.39 -1.21
N PHE A 268 3.21 0.75 -1.25
CA PHE A 268 3.78 1.79 -2.10
C PHE A 268 4.78 1.23 -3.13
N GLY A 269 4.81 -0.08 -3.33
CA GLY A 269 5.75 -0.70 -4.26
C GLY A 269 5.64 -0.09 -5.66
N GLY A 270 6.77 0.41 -6.22
CA GLY A 270 6.78 1.07 -7.53
C GLY A 270 6.29 2.52 -7.58
N CYS A 271 6.09 3.19 -6.42
CA CYS A 271 5.82 4.63 -6.36
C CYS A 271 7.11 5.42 -6.63
N THR A 272 7.51 5.51 -7.89
CA THR A 272 8.83 6.03 -8.30
C THR A 272 9.04 7.53 -8.01
N SER A 273 7.97 8.31 -7.81
CA SER A 273 8.05 9.72 -7.44
C SER A 273 7.97 9.98 -5.93
N LEU A 274 7.77 8.94 -5.10
CA LEU A 274 7.67 9.08 -3.66
C LEU A 274 9.03 9.47 -3.06
N THR A 275 9.12 10.66 -2.43
CA THR A 275 10.37 11.22 -1.90
C THR A 275 10.58 10.99 -0.42
N SER A 276 9.49 10.80 0.34
CA SER A 276 9.49 10.55 1.77
C SER A 276 8.50 9.44 2.15
N ALA A 277 8.90 8.58 3.07
CA ALA A 277 8.04 7.57 3.65
C ALA A 277 7.18 8.17 4.79
N PRO A 278 5.99 7.61 5.09
CA PRO A 278 5.22 7.96 6.28
C PRO A 278 5.90 7.40 7.54
N GLU A 279 5.56 7.94 8.70
CA GLU A 279 5.94 7.33 9.98
C GLU A 279 5.31 5.94 10.13
N LEU A 280 6.08 5.01 10.72
CA LEU A 280 5.66 3.63 10.99
C LEU A 280 5.76 3.36 12.51
N PRO A 281 4.74 3.74 13.29
CA PRO A 281 4.82 3.75 14.76
C PRO A 281 4.69 2.37 15.41
N ALA A 282 4.38 1.31 14.64
CA ALA A 282 4.08 0.00 15.19
C ALA A 282 5.32 -0.64 15.85
N THR A 283 5.12 -1.14 17.07
CA THR A 283 6.10 -1.91 17.83
C THR A 283 5.77 -3.39 17.91
N THR A 284 4.52 -3.76 17.58
CA THR A 284 4.06 -5.15 17.44
C THR A 284 3.79 -5.42 15.98
N LEU A 285 4.52 -6.38 15.41
CA LEU A 285 4.49 -6.72 14.00
C LEU A 285 3.82 -8.08 13.78
N ALA A 286 3.18 -8.23 12.61
CA ALA A 286 2.68 -9.50 12.11
C ALA A 286 3.53 -9.99 10.92
N PRO A 287 3.47 -11.29 10.56
CA PRO A 287 4.20 -11.81 9.41
C PRO A 287 3.87 -11.04 8.12
N ASN A 288 4.90 -10.74 7.32
CA ASN A 288 4.80 -10.03 6.04
C ASN A 288 4.14 -8.63 6.10
N CYS A 289 3.96 -8.01 7.28
CA CYS A 289 3.17 -6.78 7.41
C CYS A 289 3.73 -5.59 6.61
N TYR A 290 5.06 -5.42 6.52
CA TYR A 290 5.74 -4.37 5.75
C TYR A 290 6.56 -4.92 4.57
N ARG A 291 6.40 -6.22 4.24
CA ARG A 291 7.15 -6.80 3.13
C ARG A 291 6.87 -6.04 1.84
N LEU A 292 7.94 -5.75 1.03
CA LEU A 292 7.85 -5.03 -0.26
C LEU A 292 7.30 -3.59 -0.18
N MET A 293 7.08 -3.01 1.01
CA MET A 293 6.29 -1.79 1.18
C MET A 293 6.76 -0.63 0.31
N PHE A 294 8.07 -0.42 0.16
CA PHE A 294 8.67 0.64 -0.66
C PHE A 294 9.55 0.09 -1.80
N ARG A 295 9.37 -1.19 -2.19
CA ARG A 295 10.14 -1.76 -3.29
C ARG A 295 10.01 -0.90 -4.55
N ASN A 296 11.15 -0.61 -5.23
CA ASN A 296 11.21 0.23 -6.43
C ASN A 296 10.76 1.70 -6.22
N CYS A 297 10.77 2.23 -4.99
CA CYS A 297 10.58 3.67 -4.74
C CYS A 297 11.90 4.41 -5.02
N THR A 298 12.22 4.56 -6.30
CA THR A 298 13.54 5.04 -6.76
C THR A 298 13.85 6.50 -6.44
N SER A 299 12.88 7.29 -5.99
CA SER A 299 13.09 8.68 -5.52
C SER A 299 13.17 8.79 -3.99
N LEU A 300 12.93 7.71 -3.25
CA LEU A 300 12.98 7.72 -1.79
C LEU A 300 14.42 7.91 -1.29
N THR A 301 14.66 8.96 -0.49
CA THR A 301 16.00 9.31 0.03
C THR A 301 16.22 8.91 1.48
N THR A 302 15.14 8.86 2.26
CA THR A 302 15.17 8.61 3.71
C THR A 302 14.14 7.54 4.07
N ALA A 303 14.57 6.51 4.77
CA ALA A 303 13.69 5.48 5.32
C ALA A 303 12.99 5.99 6.60
N PRO A 304 11.78 5.50 6.93
CA PRO A 304 11.11 5.82 8.18
C PRO A 304 11.80 5.13 9.38
N SER A 305 11.51 5.58 10.58
CA SER A 305 11.90 4.86 11.82
C SER A 305 11.22 3.49 11.88
N LEU A 306 11.96 2.47 12.36
CA LEU A 306 11.47 1.10 12.58
C LEU A 306 11.68 0.72 14.06
N PRO A 307 10.78 1.09 14.97
CA PRO A 307 11.01 1.02 16.40
C PRO A 307 10.86 -0.39 17.00
N ALA A 308 10.34 -1.36 16.25
CA ALA A 308 10.04 -2.69 16.78
C ALA A 308 11.31 -3.45 17.19
N THR A 309 11.35 -3.92 18.44
CA THR A 309 12.40 -4.78 18.98
C THR A 309 12.06 -6.26 18.90
N THR A 310 10.77 -6.59 18.82
CA THR A 310 10.24 -7.92 18.51
C THR A 310 9.72 -7.92 17.10
N ILE A 311 10.28 -8.79 16.27
CA ILE A 311 9.97 -8.84 14.83
C ILE A 311 9.30 -10.16 14.47
N ALA A 312 8.57 -10.18 13.35
CA ALA A 312 7.86 -11.34 12.84
C ALA A 312 8.50 -11.86 11.55
N GLU A 313 8.13 -13.08 11.16
CA GLU A 313 8.61 -13.69 9.93
C GLU A 313 8.36 -12.76 8.73
N ASN A 314 9.44 -12.52 7.96
CA ASN A 314 9.42 -11.76 6.71
C ASN A 314 8.80 -10.34 6.81
N CYS A 315 8.74 -9.76 8.04
CA CYS A 315 8.03 -8.50 8.27
C CYS A 315 8.63 -7.30 7.52
N TYR A 316 9.94 -7.25 7.34
CA TYR A 316 10.66 -6.21 6.60
C TYR A 316 11.35 -6.74 5.32
N GLY A 317 11.01 -7.98 4.90
CA GLY A 317 11.59 -8.56 3.70
C GLY A 317 11.37 -7.68 2.47
N GLU A 318 12.44 -7.44 1.70
CA GLU A 318 12.39 -6.69 0.45
C GLU A 318 11.87 -5.25 0.57
N MET A 319 11.78 -4.68 1.81
CA MET A 319 11.07 -3.44 2.09
C MET A 319 11.56 -2.25 1.26
N PHE A 320 12.87 -2.10 1.06
CA PHE A 320 13.51 -1.02 0.31
C PHE A 320 14.25 -1.52 -0.93
N TRP A 321 13.92 -2.72 -1.43
CA TRP A 321 14.60 -3.25 -2.63
C TRP A 321 14.49 -2.26 -3.79
N ASN A 322 15.66 -1.94 -4.41
CA ASN A 322 15.83 -0.99 -5.51
C ASN A 322 15.33 0.44 -5.19
N CYS A 323 15.45 0.87 -3.92
CA CYS A 323 15.36 2.29 -3.56
C CYS A 323 16.70 2.95 -3.89
N SER A 324 16.99 3.17 -5.17
CA SER A 324 18.31 3.52 -5.68
C SER A 324 18.86 4.87 -5.18
N LYS A 325 18.01 5.77 -4.69
CA LYS A 325 18.40 7.06 -4.09
C LYS A 325 18.43 7.04 -2.57
N LEU A 326 18.16 5.90 -1.91
CA LEU A 326 18.15 5.81 -0.45
C LEU A 326 19.55 6.00 0.12
N THR A 327 19.71 6.99 1.00
CA THR A 327 20.98 7.32 1.68
C THR A 327 20.87 7.28 3.19
N VAL A 328 19.67 7.50 3.76
CA VAL A 328 19.42 7.47 5.20
C VAL A 328 18.58 6.24 5.53
N VAL A 329 19.19 5.33 6.32
CA VAL A 329 18.58 4.06 6.72
C VAL A 329 18.06 4.11 8.15
N PRO A 330 17.06 3.28 8.53
CA PRO A 330 16.54 3.23 9.90
C PRO A 330 17.53 2.51 10.83
N THR A 331 17.39 2.71 12.13
CA THR A 331 17.93 1.80 13.12
C THR A 331 17.15 0.48 13.11
N LEU A 332 17.86 -0.64 13.35
CA LEU A 332 17.27 -1.99 13.42
C LEU A 332 17.56 -2.56 14.82
N PRO A 333 16.71 -2.28 15.82
CA PRO A 333 17.04 -2.54 17.24
C PRO A 333 16.86 -4.00 17.67
N ALA A 334 16.28 -4.87 16.86
CA ALA A 334 16.02 -6.25 17.23
C ALA A 334 17.30 -7.05 17.43
N THR A 335 17.39 -7.78 18.53
CA THR A 335 18.54 -8.62 18.90
C THR A 335 18.30 -10.12 18.67
N THR A 336 17.04 -10.52 18.52
CA THR A 336 16.58 -11.85 18.12
C THR A 336 15.81 -11.73 16.84
N LEU A 337 16.16 -12.54 15.86
CA LEU A 337 15.60 -12.47 14.49
C LEU A 337 14.66 -13.63 14.22
N GLU A 338 13.74 -13.36 13.32
CA GLU A 338 12.82 -14.33 12.72
C GLU A 338 13.21 -14.64 11.27
N ARG A 339 12.67 -15.73 10.73
CA ARG A 339 12.96 -16.21 9.38
C ARG A 339 12.64 -15.14 8.33
N TYR A 340 13.56 -14.88 7.38
CA TYR A 340 13.44 -13.88 6.31
C TYR A 340 13.20 -12.42 6.77
N CYS A 341 13.28 -12.07 8.05
CA CYS A 341 12.80 -10.78 8.59
C CYS A 341 13.43 -9.55 7.92
N TYR A 342 14.71 -9.61 7.51
CA TYR A 342 15.44 -8.56 6.78
C TYR A 342 15.96 -9.03 5.41
N HIS A 343 15.44 -10.16 4.89
CA HIS A 343 15.87 -10.72 3.61
C HIS A 343 15.68 -9.70 2.48
N ARG A 344 16.76 -9.40 1.72
CA ARG A 344 16.77 -8.43 0.62
C ARG A 344 16.34 -7.01 0.97
N MET A 345 16.36 -6.62 2.26
CA MET A 345 15.76 -5.36 2.72
C MET A 345 16.30 -4.14 1.96
N PHE A 346 17.61 -4.05 1.72
CA PHE A 346 18.28 -2.96 1.00
C PHE A 346 18.89 -3.41 -0.33
N ARG A 347 18.44 -4.53 -0.88
CA ARG A 347 18.96 -5.02 -2.16
C ARG A 347 18.88 -3.93 -3.24
N GLU A 348 19.98 -3.70 -3.95
CA GLU A 348 20.08 -2.70 -5.04
C GLU A 348 19.85 -1.25 -4.61
N CYS A 349 20.06 -0.90 -3.33
CA CYS A 349 20.12 0.48 -2.86
C CYS A 349 21.49 1.08 -3.23
N THR A 350 21.66 1.45 -4.50
CA THR A 350 22.96 1.80 -5.09
C THR A 350 23.59 3.08 -4.54
N SER A 351 22.83 3.99 -3.95
CA SER A 351 23.33 5.21 -3.28
C SER A 351 23.66 5.04 -1.80
N LEU A 352 23.44 3.84 -1.24
CA LEU A 352 23.68 3.57 0.18
C LEU A 352 25.18 3.49 0.47
N THR A 353 25.72 4.45 1.24
CA THR A 353 27.14 4.50 1.62
C THR A 353 27.40 3.92 3.00
N THR A 354 26.41 3.89 3.87
CA THR A 354 26.53 3.44 5.28
C THR A 354 25.36 2.49 5.63
N ALA A 355 25.70 1.29 6.10
CA ALA A 355 24.72 0.32 6.56
C ALA A 355 24.19 0.66 7.96
N PRO A 356 22.98 0.23 8.34
CA PRO A 356 22.52 0.30 9.72
C PRO A 356 23.32 -0.66 10.60
N SER A 357 23.36 -0.38 11.93
CA SER A 357 23.85 -1.35 12.90
C SER A 357 22.97 -2.61 12.93
N LEU A 358 23.61 -3.78 13.03
CA LEU A 358 22.96 -5.09 13.14
C LEU A 358 23.29 -5.73 14.49
N PRO A 359 22.56 -5.41 15.58
CA PRO A 359 22.92 -5.85 16.92
C PRO A 359 22.58 -7.31 17.23
N ALA A 360 21.89 -8.01 16.33
CA ALA A 360 21.38 -9.35 16.59
C ALA A 360 22.49 -10.38 16.75
N THR A 361 22.45 -11.12 17.85
CA THR A 361 23.31 -12.27 18.15
C THR A 361 22.58 -13.61 17.99
N THR A 362 21.25 -13.62 18.01
CA THR A 362 20.40 -14.77 17.72
C THR A 362 19.80 -14.61 16.32
N LEU A 363 20.24 -15.43 15.38
CA LEU A 363 19.83 -15.40 13.98
C LEU A 363 18.74 -16.44 13.68
N ALA A 364 18.00 -16.23 12.59
CA ALA A 364 17.10 -17.18 11.99
C ALA A 364 17.48 -17.42 10.51
N GLU A 365 16.94 -18.48 9.92
CA GLU A 365 17.22 -18.84 8.53
C GLU A 365 16.90 -17.67 7.58
N TYR A 366 17.80 -17.40 6.63
CA TYR A 366 17.68 -16.32 5.62
C TYR A 366 17.51 -14.91 6.18
N CYS A 367 17.70 -14.67 7.49
CA CYS A 367 17.33 -13.40 8.13
C CYS A 367 18.00 -12.16 7.49
N TYR A 368 19.26 -12.28 7.04
CA TYR A 368 20.03 -11.24 6.35
C TYR A 368 20.41 -11.63 4.91
N GLY A 369 19.84 -12.72 4.38
CA GLY A 369 20.14 -13.17 3.03
C GLY A 369 19.92 -12.05 2.00
N GLU A 370 20.91 -11.78 1.14
CA GLU A 370 20.91 -10.75 0.11
C GLU A 370 20.60 -9.32 0.61
N MET A 371 20.74 -9.04 1.92
CA MET A 371 20.28 -7.76 2.52
C MET A 371 20.85 -6.53 1.84
N PHE A 372 22.12 -6.54 1.45
CA PHE A 372 22.83 -5.45 0.77
C PHE A 372 23.30 -5.84 -0.64
N TYR A 373 22.72 -6.86 -1.24
CA TYR A 373 23.08 -7.28 -2.60
C TYR A 373 23.03 -6.10 -3.58
N GLY A 374 24.13 -5.83 -4.29
CA GLY A 374 24.19 -4.75 -5.27
C GLY A 374 24.20 -3.32 -4.71
N CYS A 375 24.50 -3.14 -3.42
CA CYS A 375 24.72 -1.80 -2.82
C CYS A 375 26.11 -1.29 -3.23
N THR A 376 26.24 -0.81 -4.46
CA THR A 376 27.54 -0.50 -5.09
C THR A 376 28.34 0.61 -4.42
N SER A 377 27.69 1.53 -3.66
CA SER A 377 28.34 2.62 -2.93
C SER A 377 28.72 2.27 -1.49
N LEU A 378 28.33 1.09 -0.99
CA LEU A 378 28.63 0.67 0.38
C LEU A 378 30.12 0.34 0.52
N THR A 379 30.83 1.04 1.44
CA THR A 379 32.28 0.87 1.63
C THR A 379 32.67 -0.02 2.81
N THR A 380 31.83 -0.03 3.87
CA THR A 380 32.08 -0.75 5.12
C THR A 380 30.83 -1.53 5.51
N SER A 381 30.99 -2.81 5.89
CA SER A 381 29.89 -3.60 6.43
C SER A 381 29.48 -3.11 7.83
N PRO A 382 28.25 -3.39 8.29
CA PRO A 382 27.97 -3.40 9.71
C PRO A 382 28.80 -4.50 10.39
N VAL A 383 29.03 -4.36 11.70
CA VAL A 383 29.57 -5.44 12.51
C VAL A 383 28.57 -6.60 12.54
N LEU A 384 29.02 -7.84 12.33
CA LEU A 384 28.23 -9.06 12.37
C LEU A 384 28.53 -9.80 13.70
N PRO A 385 27.77 -9.52 14.79
CA PRO A 385 28.15 -9.95 16.14
C PRO A 385 27.78 -11.42 16.45
N ALA A 386 26.98 -12.08 15.61
CA ALA A 386 26.55 -13.46 15.85
C ALA A 386 27.72 -14.43 15.75
N THR A 387 27.89 -15.22 16.80
CA THR A 387 28.93 -16.26 16.87
C THR A 387 28.48 -17.61 16.35
N ILE A 388 27.16 -17.87 16.36
CA ILE A 388 26.52 -19.08 15.83
C ILE A 388 25.70 -18.68 14.61
N LEU A 389 26.02 -19.26 13.48
CA LEU A 389 25.33 -19.03 12.23
C LEU A 389 24.25 -20.11 11.99
N VAL A 390 23.24 -19.76 11.22
CA VAL A 390 22.13 -20.63 10.82
C VAL A 390 22.00 -20.63 9.31
N GLN A 391 21.22 -21.54 8.74
CA GLN A 391 21.09 -21.74 7.30
C GLN A 391 20.90 -20.42 6.55
N GLU A 392 21.79 -20.15 5.59
CA GLU A 392 21.72 -19.05 4.62
C GLU A 392 21.55 -17.63 5.23
N CYS A 393 21.93 -17.48 6.54
CA CYS A 393 21.72 -16.22 7.26
C CYS A 393 22.43 -15.01 6.65
N TYR A 394 23.60 -15.21 6.00
CA TYR A 394 24.39 -14.19 5.28
C TYR A 394 24.57 -14.51 3.79
N GLN A 395 23.82 -15.46 3.23
CA GLN A 395 23.94 -15.85 1.82
C GLN A 395 23.79 -14.60 0.92
N ASN A 396 24.74 -14.40 -0.02
CA ASN A 396 24.78 -13.26 -0.94
C ASN A 396 24.66 -11.86 -0.28
N MET A 397 24.90 -11.72 1.03
CA MET A 397 24.56 -10.50 1.77
C MET A 397 25.16 -9.23 1.18
N PHE A 398 26.41 -9.28 0.72
CA PHE A 398 27.14 -8.15 0.12
C PHE A 398 27.54 -8.42 -1.35
N ASN A 399 26.99 -9.45 -1.99
CA ASN A 399 27.32 -9.76 -3.38
C ASN A 399 27.02 -8.54 -4.29
N GLY A 400 28.02 -8.12 -5.07
CA GLY A 400 27.93 -6.95 -5.94
C GLY A 400 28.11 -5.59 -5.25
N CYS A 401 28.52 -5.55 -3.96
CA CYS A 401 28.92 -4.32 -3.28
C CYS A 401 30.33 -3.91 -3.73
N THR A 402 30.47 -3.40 -4.94
CA THR A 402 31.77 -3.19 -5.62
C THR A 402 32.72 -2.22 -4.92
N SER A 403 32.22 -1.36 -4.01
CA SER A 403 33.04 -0.45 -3.19
C SER A 403 33.37 -1.01 -1.79
N LEU A 404 32.77 -2.14 -1.39
CA LEU A 404 32.94 -2.71 -0.05
C LEU A 404 34.35 -3.27 0.09
N ASN A 405 35.10 -2.73 1.05
CA ASN A 405 36.50 -3.12 1.33
C ASN A 405 36.81 -3.35 2.81
N ASN A 406 35.81 -3.32 3.67
CA ASN A 406 35.98 -3.56 5.12
C ASN A 406 34.80 -4.35 5.66
N VAL A 407 35.06 -5.52 6.25
CA VAL A 407 34.05 -6.42 6.83
C VAL A 407 34.51 -6.94 8.20
N THR A 408 33.61 -6.99 9.18
CA THR A 408 33.88 -7.51 10.52
C THR A 408 32.89 -8.61 10.90
N SER A 409 33.39 -9.78 11.31
CA SER A 409 32.56 -10.93 11.74
C SER A 409 33.08 -11.57 13.01
N TYR A 410 32.14 -12.01 13.86
CA TYR A 410 32.39 -12.76 15.09
C TYR A 410 32.05 -14.25 14.99
N ALA A 411 31.77 -14.77 13.79
CA ALA A 411 31.37 -16.18 13.61
C ALA A 411 32.45 -17.15 14.10
N ASN A 412 32.01 -18.23 14.75
CA ASN A 412 32.90 -19.27 15.24
C ASN A 412 33.04 -20.45 14.29
N ASP A 413 32.09 -20.65 13.39
CA ASP A 413 32.11 -21.71 12.39
C ASP A 413 31.31 -21.32 11.15
N ILE A 414 31.89 -21.57 9.95
CA ILE A 414 31.23 -21.43 8.64
C ILE A 414 31.31 -22.72 7.81
N SER A 415 31.81 -23.82 8.40
CA SER A 415 32.18 -25.04 7.69
C SER A 415 31.00 -25.98 7.42
N SER A 416 29.87 -25.80 8.11
CA SER A 416 28.71 -26.66 7.90
C SER A 416 28.09 -26.44 6.52
N GLY A 417 27.60 -27.49 5.85
CA GLY A 417 27.00 -27.44 4.52
C GLY A 417 25.67 -26.66 4.39
N LYS A 418 25.43 -25.69 5.27
CA LYS A 418 24.20 -24.88 5.35
C LYS A 418 24.30 -23.51 4.65
N GLU A 419 25.30 -23.33 3.80
CA GLU A 419 25.49 -22.14 2.97
C GLU A 419 25.43 -20.79 3.73
N TYR A 420 25.90 -20.75 4.98
CA TYR A 420 25.81 -19.58 5.88
C TYR A 420 26.27 -18.28 5.21
N THR A 421 27.41 -18.32 4.52
CA THR A 421 28.11 -17.22 3.85
C THR A 421 28.31 -17.46 2.35
N PHE A 422 27.49 -18.33 1.72
CA PHE A 422 27.64 -18.63 0.29
C PHE A 422 27.51 -17.37 -0.55
N MET A 423 28.54 -17.07 -1.36
CA MET A 423 28.66 -15.89 -2.23
C MET A 423 28.50 -14.53 -1.51
N TRP A 424 28.68 -14.47 -0.19
CA TRP A 424 28.39 -13.27 0.59
C TRP A 424 29.28 -12.07 0.29
N LEU A 425 30.55 -12.28 -0.11
CA LEU A 425 31.53 -11.28 -0.54
C LEU A 425 31.89 -11.44 -2.03
N ASN A 426 30.99 -11.97 -2.85
CA ASN A 426 31.24 -12.09 -4.27
C ASN A 426 31.11 -10.71 -4.95
N ASN A 427 32.02 -10.41 -5.93
CA ASN A 427 32.00 -9.11 -6.64
C ASN A 427 32.05 -7.85 -5.73
N VAL A 428 32.78 -7.92 -4.61
CA VAL A 428 33.14 -6.75 -3.78
C VAL A 428 34.43 -6.09 -4.30
N ALA A 429 34.96 -5.05 -3.63
CA ALA A 429 36.25 -4.44 -4.00
C ALA A 429 37.36 -5.48 -4.11
N ALA A 430 38.26 -5.33 -5.11
CA ALA A 430 39.33 -6.28 -5.37
C ALA A 430 40.31 -6.44 -4.20
N THR A 431 40.45 -5.38 -3.37
CA THR A 431 41.31 -5.39 -2.18
C THR A 431 40.49 -4.87 -0.97
N GLY A 432 40.75 -5.41 0.20
CA GLY A 432 40.06 -5.03 1.42
C GLY A 432 40.63 -5.66 2.67
N THR A 433 40.01 -5.37 3.82
CA THR A 433 40.36 -5.93 5.13
C THR A 433 39.16 -6.68 5.69
N PHE A 434 39.40 -7.91 6.10
CA PHE A 434 38.44 -8.75 6.80
C PHE A 434 38.88 -8.93 8.27
N HIS A 435 38.11 -8.36 9.18
CA HIS A 435 38.33 -8.50 10.62
C HIS A 435 37.62 -9.75 11.15
N ASN A 436 38.35 -10.82 11.32
CA ASN A 436 37.90 -12.08 11.94
C ASN A 436 38.06 -12.03 13.44
N LEU A 437 37.01 -11.64 14.15
CA LEU A 437 36.98 -11.52 15.59
C LEU A 437 36.37 -12.75 16.29
N GLY A 438 35.96 -13.74 15.51
CA GLY A 438 35.53 -15.06 15.98
C GLY A 438 36.64 -16.11 15.82
N SER A 439 36.27 -17.39 15.91
CA SER A 439 37.16 -18.52 15.70
C SER A 439 37.01 -19.24 14.35
N ALA A 440 36.11 -18.78 13.50
CA ALA A 440 35.88 -19.39 12.21
C ALA A 440 37.11 -19.30 11.27
N THR A 441 37.29 -20.30 10.43
CA THR A 441 38.28 -20.28 9.35
C THR A 441 37.59 -19.92 8.05
N TYR A 442 38.02 -18.81 7.45
CA TYR A 442 37.46 -18.33 6.18
C TYR A 442 38.38 -18.75 5.01
N PRO A 443 37.97 -19.68 4.15
CA PRO A 443 38.74 -20.06 2.97
C PRO A 443 38.71 -18.93 1.90
N ILE A 444 39.70 -18.95 1.02
CA ILE A 444 39.69 -18.06 -0.14
C ILE A 444 38.82 -18.68 -1.26
N ASN A 445 37.55 -18.48 -1.19
CA ASN A 445 36.55 -18.99 -2.15
C ASN A 445 35.20 -18.23 -1.97
N ALA A 446 34.15 -18.71 -2.67
CA ALA A 446 32.81 -18.07 -2.63
C ALA A 446 32.16 -18.01 -1.27
N SER A 447 32.49 -18.90 -0.33
CA SER A 447 31.91 -18.90 1.06
C SER A 447 32.85 -18.27 2.07
N GLY A 448 34.05 -17.86 1.71
CA GLY A 448 35.03 -17.24 2.58
C GLY A 448 35.28 -15.78 2.25
N ILE A 449 36.59 -15.43 2.05
CA ILE A 449 37.01 -14.06 1.73
C ILE A 449 37.63 -14.04 0.30
N PRO A 450 37.55 -12.87 -0.40
CA PRO A 450 38.19 -12.70 -1.70
C PRO A 450 39.71 -12.83 -1.64
N SER A 451 40.35 -13.31 -2.72
CA SER A 451 41.80 -13.57 -2.79
C SER A 451 42.66 -12.31 -2.59
N GLY A 452 42.16 -11.13 -2.86
CA GLY A 452 42.88 -9.86 -2.68
C GLY A 452 42.71 -9.22 -1.31
N TRP A 453 41.98 -9.85 -0.38
CA TRP A 453 41.73 -9.30 0.93
C TRP A 453 42.71 -9.79 1.98
N THR A 454 43.02 -8.92 2.96
CA THR A 454 43.82 -9.24 4.12
C THR A 454 42.95 -9.63 5.30
N GLU A 455 43.13 -10.83 5.84
CA GLU A 455 42.50 -11.26 7.08
C GLU A 455 43.28 -10.73 8.29
N VAL A 456 42.58 -10.03 9.20
CA VAL A 456 43.11 -9.59 10.52
C VAL A 456 42.38 -10.39 11.60
N LYS A 457 43.16 -11.12 12.40
CA LYS A 457 42.65 -11.89 13.56
C LYS A 457 43.06 -11.20 14.88
N ASN A 458 42.19 -11.31 15.89
CA ASN A 458 42.54 -10.90 17.26
C ASN A 458 43.52 -11.88 17.90
#